data_69cbde56ed72ca5ec512074f0998d7c3
#
_entry.id   69cbde56ed72ca5ec512074f0998d7c3
#
_cell.length_a   1.000
_cell.length_b   1.000
_cell.length_c   1.000
_cell.angle_alpha   90.00
_cell.angle_beta   90.00
_cell.angle_gamma   90.00
#
_symmetry.space_group_name_H-M   'P 1'
#
loop_
_entity.id
_entity.type
_entity.pdbx_description
1 polymer ?
#
loop_
_entity_poly.entity_id
_entity_poly.type
_entity_poly.pdbx_seq_one_letter_code
_entity_poly.pdbx_strand_id
1 'polypeptide(L)'
;WRRRQVQVLRDTQQETLELLNLSRKLTAATDRKAVVSAAGQHLSGWKELDVCLLNRDGNGAWNVEAGGPLQLSEAERAAADWAWSHDQPAGKGTGTLPMGRWWWWPISAEEGPLALLGVCPKAGQPLSGQRRRLLMALSQPLAQALARARLAQDLEAARLHGETEQLRSALLASVSHDLRTPLTSMRGSIDTLLALGEAIPLSDRRELLEGTRDEAERLDRYIQNLLDMTRLGHGALKLARDWVSPADIAGSALNRLRAVLAPLQVQVDVPAQLPLLHVHGALIEQALVNVLENAARFSPAHGHLQLTAGADDSELWFAVSDQGPGIPEEDRAKIFDMFYTAARGDRGGQGTGLGLAICMGMVGAHGGRITVGEGIGGQGTCITLYLPLSAQPGMDNEGPEHEH
;
A
#
# COMPACT_ATOMS: atom_id res chain seq x y z
N TRP A 1 18.91 -65.33 2.73
CA TRP A 1 19.60 -64.35 1.87
C TRP A 1 18.62 -63.65 0.93
N ARG A 2 17.80 -64.35 0.16
CA ARG A 2 16.80 -63.78 -0.76
C ARG A 2 15.76 -62.87 -0.10
N ARG A 3 15.26 -63.21 1.10
CA ARG A 3 14.30 -62.36 1.84
C ARG A 3 14.90 -60.99 2.24
N ARG A 4 16.16 -60.95 2.64
CA ARG A 4 16.87 -59.70 2.96
C ARG A 4 17.08 -58.82 1.72
N GLN A 5 17.41 -59.41 0.57
CA GLN A 5 17.57 -58.65 -0.68
C GLN A 5 16.25 -58.06 -1.16
N VAL A 6 15.15 -58.81 -1.08
CA VAL A 6 13.81 -58.29 -1.44
C VAL A 6 13.37 -57.17 -0.51
N GLN A 7 13.68 -57.28 0.78
CA GLN A 7 13.36 -56.23 1.75
C GLN A 7 14.14 -54.93 1.45
N VAL A 8 15.43 -55.03 1.22
CA VAL A 8 16.31 -53.88 0.86
C VAL A 8 15.82 -53.19 -0.42
N LEU A 9 15.43 -53.97 -1.44
CA LEU A 9 14.90 -53.43 -2.70
C LEU A 9 13.58 -52.70 -2.49
N ARG A 10 12.66 -53.23 -1.69
CA ARG A 10 11.39 -52.58 -1.35
C ARG A 10 11.60 -51.27 -0.59
N ASP A 11 12.50 -51.31 0.38
CA ASP A 11 12.80 -50.12 1.20
C ASP A 11 13.39 -49.00 0.33
N THR A 12 14.32 -49.35 -0.60
CA THR A 12 14.91 -48.38 -1.54
C THR A 12 13.90 -47.83 -2.54
N GLN A 13 12.96 -48.67 -3.03
CA GLN A 13 11.88 -48.21 -3.91
C GLN A 13 10.94 -47.24 -3.20
N GLN A 14 10.59 -47.54 -1.95
CA GLN A 14 9.72 -46.67 -1.16
C GLN A 14 10.38 -45.33 -0.87
N GLU A 15 11.68 -45.31 -0.50
CA GLU A 15 12.45 -44.09 -0.32
C GLU A 15 12.48 -43.22 -1.59
N THR A 16 12.70 -43.85 -2.74
CA THR A 16 12.72 -43.13 -4.02
C THR A 16 11.37 -42.53 -4.36
N LEU A 17 10.26 -43.23 -4.08
CA LEU A 17 8.90 -42.70 -4.28
C LEU A 17 8.61 -41.55 -3.34
N GLU A 18 9.00 -41.60 -2.07
CA GLU A 18 8.86 -40.53 -1.11
C GLU A 18 9.60 -39.25 -1.56
N LEU A 19 10.86 -39.43 -2.01
CA LEU A 19 11.68 -38.34 -2.55
C LEU A 19 11.07 -37.70 -3.80
N LEU A 20 10.59 -38.50 -4.75
CA LEU A 20 9.96 -38.01 -5.97
C LEU A 20 8.67 -37.27 -5.69
N ASN A 21 7.84 -37.75 -4.75
CA ASN A 21 6.59 -37.08 -4.37
C ASN A 21 6.85 -35.75 -3.72
N LEU A 22 7.79 -35.66 -2.79
CA LEU A 22 8.12 -34.38 -2.16
C LEU A 22 8.76 -33.43 -3.17
N SER A 23 9.73 -33.91 -3.97
CA SER A 23 10.37 -33.07 -5.00
C SER A 23 9.34 -32.47 -5.97
N ARG A 24 8.35 -33.24 -6.39
CA ARG A 24 7.25 -32.73 -7.24
C ARG A 24 6.43 -31.64 -6.54
N LYS A 25 6.07 -31.84 -5.27
CA LYS A 25 5.33 -30.82 -4.48
C LYS A 25 6.15 -29.56 -4.28
N LEU A 26 7.45 -29.69 -3.98
CA LEU A 26 8.37 -28.56 -3.83
C LEU A 26 8.58 -27.80 -5.14
N THR A 27 8.59 -28.51 -6.28
CA THR A 27 8.69 -27.88 -7.61
C THR A 27 7.45 -27.07 -7.96
N ALA A 28 6.26 -27.52 -7.55
CA ALA A 28 5.00 -26.83 -7.78
C ALA A 28 4.76 -25.66 -6.82
N ALA A 29 5.48 -25.57 -5.71
CA ALA A 29 5.35 -24.51 -4.73
C ALA A 29 5.89 -23.18 -5.28
N THR A 30 5.08 -22.12 -5.20
CA THR A 30 5.37 -20.80 -5.78
C THR A 30 6.02 -19.84 -4.78
N ASP A 31 5.79 -20.03 -3.49
CA ASP A 31 6.28 -19.16 -2.43
C ASP A 31 6.83 -19.97 -1.24
N ARG A 32 7.51 -19.27 -0.33
CA ARG A 32 8.13 -19.88 0.86
C ARG A 32 7.10 -20.63 1.73
N LYS A 33 5.90 -20.07 1.89
CA LYS A 33 4.85 -20.68 2.71
C LYS A 33 4.38 -22.01 2.12
N ALA A 34 4.21 -22.08 0.80
CA ALA A 34 3.85 -23.31 0.10
C ALA A 34 4.97 -24.37 0.20
N VAL A 35 6.24 -23.98 0.07
CA VAL A 35 7.39 -24.88 0.26
C VAL A 35 7.41 -25.46 1.66
N VAL A 36 7.31 -24.61 2.68
CA VAL A 36 7.32 -25.02 4.09
C VAL A 36 6.14 -25.91 4.43
N SER A 37 4.95 -25.59 3.93
CA SER A 37 3.74 -26.40 4.11
C SER A 37 3.89 -27.78 3.48
N ALA A 38 4.41 -27.86 2.25
CA ALA A 38 4.66 -29.15 1.57
C ALA A 38 5.68 -30.02 2.30
N ALA A 39 6.78 -29.42 2.77
CA ALA A 39 7.79 -30.09 3.58
C ALA A 39 7.22 -30.55 4.93
N GLY A 40 6.51 -29.67 5.65
CA GLY A 40 5.92 -29.97 6.94
C GLY A 40 4.87 -31.08 6.89
N GLN A 41 3.99 -31.08 5.90
CA GLN A 41 3.02 -32.16 5.66
C GLN A 41 3.68 -33.50 5.37
N HIS A 42 4.74 -33.51 4.58
CA HIS A 42 5.46 -34.74 4.27
C HIS A 42 6.15 -35.32 5.51
N LEU A 43 6.87 -34.46 6.24
CA LEU A 43 7.65 -34.85 7.42
C LEU A 43 6.75 -35.23 8.62
N SER A 44 5.60 -34.59 8.78
CA SER A 44 4.63 -34.94 9.83
C SER A 44 3.97 -36.32 9.64
N GLY A 45 4.02 -36.87 8.42
CA GLY A 45 3.62 -38.24 8.14
C GLY A 45 4.49 -39.30 8.86
N TRP A 46 5.68 -38.95 9.32
CA TRP A 46 6.58 -39.85 10.06
C TRP A 46 6.23 -39.87 11.56
N LYS A 47 5.25 -40.70 11.93
CA LYS A 47 4.66 -40.75 13.28
C LYS A 47 5.65 -40.99 14.41
N GLU A 48 6.83 -41.54 14.11
CA GLU A 48 7.90 -41.88 15.07
C GLU A 48 8.82 -40.68 15.40
N LEU A 49 8.72 -39.59 14.65
CA LEU A 49 9.57 -38.41 14.77
C LEU A 49 8.73 -37.15 15.02
N ASP A 50 9.23 -36.29 15.88
CA ASP A 50 8.83 -34.89 15.92
C ASP A 50 9.77 -34.13 14.99
N VAL A 51 9.21 -33.37 14.08
CA VAL A 51 9.96 -32.60 13.08
C VAL A 51 9.52 -31.15 13.13
N CYS A 52 10.48 -30.25 13.08
CA CYS A 52 10.20 -28.82 12.92
C CYS A 52 11.11 -28.20 11.87
N LEU A 53 10.61 -27.16 11.23
CA LEU A 53 11.39 -26.29 10.36
C LEU A 53 11.43 -24.91 10.99
N LEU A 54 12.63 -24.42 11.24
CA LEU A 54 12.87 -23.13 11.84
C LEU A 54 13.47 -22.16 10.82
N ASN A 55 13.14 -20.90 10.98
CA ASN A 55 13.82 -19.81 10.29
C ASN A 55 14.30 -18.79 11.32
N ARG A 56 15.30 -18.01 10.96
CA ARG A 56 15.83 -16.91 11.75
C ARG A 56 15.31 -15.59 11.20
N ASP A 57 14.70 -14.76 12.03
CA ASP A 57 14.29 -13.44 11.62
C ASP A 57 15.48 -12.46 11.54
N GLY A 58 15.22 -11.23 11.03
CA GLY A 58 16.23 -10.19 10.93
C GLY A 58 16.84 -9.75 12.27
N ASN A 59 16.18 -10.05 13.40
CA ASN A 59 16.65 -9.78 14.76
C ASN A 59 17.38 -10.97 15.37
N GLY A 60 17.51 -12.09 14.65
CA GLY A 60 18.17 -13.29 15.09
C GLY A 60 17.32 -14.24 15.94
N ALA A 61 16.01 -13.98 16.10
CA ALA A 61 15.10 -14.85 16.82
C ALA A 61 14.64 -16.04 15.96
N TRP A 62 14.40 -17.18 16.62
CA TRP A 62 13.90 -18.39 15.96
C TRP A 62 12.39 -18.34 15.78
N ASN A 63 11.94 -18.52 14.56
CA ASN A 63 10.53 -18.67 14.19
C ASN A 63 10.25 -20.09 13.72
N VAL A 64 9.20 -20.72 14.25
CA VAL A 64 8.75 -22.04 13.81
C VAL A 64 7.88 -21.84 12.56
N GLU A 65 8.34 -22.34 11.42
CA GLU A 65 7.61 -22.28 10.15
C GLU A 65 6.74 -23.51 9.91
N ALA A 66 7.22 -24.69 10.36
CA ALA A 66 6.45 -25.93 10.32
C ALA A 66 6.78 -26.77 11.57
N GLY A 67 5.81 -27.59 11.99
CA GLY A 67 5.88 -28.38 13.22
C GLY A 67 4.95 -27.85 14.30
N GLY A 68 4.92 -28.50 15.46
CA GLY A 68 4.13 -28.05 16.61
C GLY A 68 4.82 -26.93 17.41
N PRO A 69 4.16 -26.41 18.45
CA PRO A 69 4.78 -25.42 19.34
C PRO A 69 6.07 -25.99 19.95
N LEU A 70 7.15 -25.26 19.79
CA LEU A 70 8.49 -25.69 20.17
C LEU A 70 8.99 -24.87 21.35
N GLN A 71 9.32 -25.56 22.45
CA GLN A 71 10.07 -24.98 23.56
C GLN A 71 11.48 -25.57 23.55
N LEU A 72 12.47 -24.77 23.22
CA LEU A 72 13.86 -25.13 23.21
C LEU A 72 14.50 -24.82 24.58
N SER A 73 15.16 -25.81 25.17
CA SER A 73 16.08 -25.58 26.30
C SER A 73 17.26 -24.73 25.84
N GLU A 74 18.02 -24.21 26.78
CA GLU A 74 19.21 -23.39 26.47
C GLU A 74 20.26 -24.20 25.65
N ALA A 75 20.47 -25.47 25.99
CA ALA A 75 21.38 -26.36 25.28
C ALA A 75 20.89 -26.65 23.84
N GLU A 76 19.59 -26.83 23.64
CA GLU A 76 19.01 -27.07 22.32
C GLU A 76 19.07 -25.83 21.44
N ARG A 77 18.88 -24.64 22.01
CA ARG A 77 19.05 -23.36 21.33
C ARG A 77 20.50 -23.15 20.91
N ALA A 78 21.45 -23.39 21.80
CA ALA A 78 22.89 -23.31 21.49
C ALA A 78 23.29 -24.24 20.33
N ALA A 79 22.72 -25.47 20.30
CA ALA A 79 22.97 -26.41 19.20
C ALA A 79 22.34 -25.93 17.89
N ALA A 80 21.14 -25.35 17.93
CA ALA A 80 20.48 -24.75 16.76
C ALA A 80 21.26 -23.53 16.22
N ASP A 81 21.70 -22.62 17.10
CA ASP A 81 22.51 -21.46 16.75
C ASP A 81 23.86 -21.88 16.14
N TRP A 82 24.48 -22.89 16.70
CA TRP A 82 25.75 -23.42 16.17
C TRP A 82 25.55 -24.03 14.77
N ALA A 83 24.52 -24.87 14.59
CA ALA A 83 24.22 -25.49 13.31
C ALA A 83 23.96 -24.45 12.21
N TRP A 84 23.22 -23.40 12.54
CA TRP A 84 22.95 -22.28 11.63
C TRP A 84 24.22 -21.52 11.26
N SER A 85 25.05 -21.20 12.25
CA SER A 85 26.23 -20.34 12.05
C SER A 85 27.39 -21.02 11.33
N HIS A 86 27.52 -22.36 11.48
CA HIS A 86 28.61 -23.13 10.89
C HIS A 86 28.18 -23.96 9.68
N ASP A 87 26.90 -23.91 9.31
CA ASP A 87 26.33 -24.72 8.22
C ASP A 87 26.67 -26.22 8.34
N GLN A 88 26.58 -26.72 9.57
CA GLN A 88 26.89 -28.12 9.89
C GLN A 88 25.88 -28.69 10.90
N PRO A 89 25.65 -30.01 10.87
CA PRO A 89 24.72 -30.63 11.82
C PRO A 89 25.22 -30.57 13.25
N ALA A 90 24.30 -30.30 14.16
CA ALA A 90 24.56 -30.26 15.60
C ALA A 90 23.46 -30.95 16.41
N GLY A 91 23.70 -31.19 17.71
CA GLY A 91 22.74 -31.79 18.61
C GLY A 91 22.83 -33.31 18.70
N LYS A 92 21.73 -33.95 19.09
CA LYS A 92 21.71 -35.39 19.43
C LYS A 92 22.23 -36.28 18.30
N GLY A 93 23.17 -37.15 18.62
CA GLY A 93 23.74 -38.09 17.65
C GLY A 93 24.77 -37.49 16.70
N THR A 94 25.28 -36.29 16.99
CA THR A 94 26.42 -35.65 16.34
C THR A 94 27.59 -35.55 17.31
N GLY A 95 28.79 -35.25 16.81
CA GLY A 95 29.95 -34.91 17.64
C GLY A 95 29.91 -33.49 18.23
N THR A 96 28.91 -32.67 17.85
CA THR A 96 28.84 -31.27 18.18
C THR A 96 27.60 -30.99 19.01
N LEU A 97 27.79 -30.50 20.24
CA LEU A 97 26.74 -30.12 21.19
C LEU A 97 25.64 -31.21 21.34
N PRO A 98 26.02 -32.49 21.68
CA PRO A 98 25.10 -33.63 21.69
C PRO A 98 24.05 -33.57 22.83
N MET A 99 24.09 -32.54 23.68
CA MET A 99 23.19 -32.35 24.78
C MET A 99 21.85 -31.80 24.26
N GLY A 100 20.77 -32.46 24.63
CA GLY A 100 19.43 -32.13 24.14
C GLY A 100 18.78 -33.30 23.41
N ARG A 101 17.55 -33.12 22.97
CA ARG A 101 16.76 -34.17 22.32
C ARG A 101 16.75 -34.06 20.79
N TRP A 102 17.04 -32.87 20.27
CA TRP A 102 16.95 -32.54 18.85
C TRP A 102 18.26 -32.79 18.12
N TRP A 103 18.12 -33.30 16.89
CA TRP A 103 19.16 -33.30 15.85
C TRP A 103 18.85 -32.14 14.91
N TRP A 104 19.80 -31.24 14.75
CA TRP A 104 19.67 -30.07 13.91
C TRP A 104 20.44 -30.24 12.62
N TRP A 105 19.76 -29.95 11.51
CA TRP A 105 20.34 -30.04 10.15
C TRP A 105 20.05 -28.73 9.40
N PRO A 106 21.09 -27.95 8.96
CA PRO A 106 20.91 -26.75 8.17
C PRO A 106 20.45 -27.12 6.75
N ILE A 107 19.50 -26.39 6.24
CA ILE A 107 19.00 -26.44 4.87
C ILE A 107 19.58 -25.24 4.15
N SER A 108 20.66 -25.42 3.39
CA SER A 108 21.49 -24.33 2.88
C SER A 108 21.56 -24.33 1.36
N ALA A 109 21.66 -23.12 0.81
CA ALA A 109 22.02 -22.87 -0.58
C ALA A 109 23.43 -22.25 -0.63
N GLU A 110 23.88 -21.83 -1.80
CA GLU A 110 25.20 -21.21 -1.98
C GLU A 110 25.44 -19.98 -1.10
N GLU A 111 24.37 -19.23 -0.78
CA GLU A 111 24.41 -18.01 0.04
C GLU A 111 24.37 -18.27 1.55
N GLY A 112 24.22 -19.51 1.97
CA GLY A 112 24.11 -19.90 3.38
C GLY A 112 22.80 -20.58 3.76
N PRO A 113 22.55 -20.77 5.07
CA PRO A 113 21.37 -21.46 5.57
C PRO A 113 20.10 -20.67 5.31
N LEU A 114 19.10 -21.35 4.75
CA LEU A 114 17.76 -20.82 4.46
C LEU A 114 16.71 -21.26 5.47
N ALA A 115 16.93 -22.41 6.10
CA ALA A 115 16.10 -22.96 7.15
C ALA A 115 16.91 -23.92 8.01
N LEU A 116 16.43 -24.26 9.20
CA LEU A 116 17.00 -25.27 10.08
C LEU A 116 15.95 -26.36 10.29
N LEU A 117 16.29 -27.58 9.91
CA LEU A 117 15.48 -28.76 10.13
C LEU A 117 15.81 -29.36 11.49
N GLY A 118 14.86 -29.42 12.39
CA GLY A 118 14.95 -30.11 13.68
C GLY A 118 14.23 -31.44 13.64
N VAL A 119 14.87 -32.49 14.13
CA VAL A 119 14.30 -33.83 14.22
C VAL A 119 14.54 -34.41 15.63
N CYS A 120 13.46 -34.90 16.26
CA CYS A 120 13.50 -35.52 17.57
C CYS A 120 12.74 -36.87 17.54
N PRO A 121 13.43 -38.02 17.76
CA PRO A 121 12.76 -39.31 17.89
C PRO A 121 11.90 -39.42 19.15
N LYS A 122 10.61 -39.76 19.03
CA LYS A 122 9.66 -39.83 20.14
C LYS A 122 10.02 -40.88 21.20
N ALA A 123 10.54 -42.01 20.79
CA ALA A 123 10.87 -43.14 21.68
C ALA A 123 12.25 -43.04 22.34
N GLY A 124 12.94 -41.89 22.22
CA GLY A 124 14.30 -41.75 22.75
C GLY A 124 15.38 -42.58 22.04
N GLN A 125 15.01 -43.37 21.05
CA GLN A 125 15.95 -44.18 20.24
C GLN A 125 16.74 -43.26 19.28
N PRO A 126 17.98 -43.64 18.95
CA PRO A 126 18.75 -42.89 17.95
C PRO A 126 18.07 -42.94 16.59
N LEU A 127 18.16 -41.87 15.84
CA LEU A 127 17.67 -41.81 14.46
C LEU A 127 18.32 -42.91 13.62
N SER A 128 17.52 -43.77 12.96
CA SER A 128 18.04 -44.83 12.15
C SER A 128 18.89 -44.28 10.99
N GLY A 129 19.94 -45.00 10.63
CA GLY A 129 20.82 -44.59 9.51
C GLY A 129 20.05 -44.40 8.18
N GLN A 130 19.01 -45.18 7.98
CA GLN A 130 18.11 -45.05 6.83
C GLN A 130 17.34 -43.73 6.82
N ARG A 131 16.68 -43.39 7.94
CA ARG A 131 15.95 -42.12 8.08
C ARG A 131 16.87 -40.90 7.98
N ARG A 132 18.08 -41.00 8.52
CA ARG A 132 19.09 -39.95 8.40
C ARG A 132 19.47 -39.71 6.92
N ARG A 133 19.74 -40.78 6.14
CA ARG A 133 20.04 -40.65 4.69
C ARG A 133 18.88 -40.01 3.93
N LEU A 134 17.63 -40.38 4.24
CA LEU A 134 16.45 -39.82 3.59
C LEU A 134 16.31 -38.34 3.88
N LEU A 135 16.47 -37.92 5.14
CA LEU A 135 16.45 -36.50 5.52
C LEU A 135 17.56 -35.71 4.82
N MET A 136 18.76 -36.25 4.74
CA MET A 136 19.86 -35.62 4.00
C MET A 136 19.56 -35.51 2.50
N ALA A 137 18.93 -36.52 1.91
CA ALA A 137 18.55 -36.51 0.50
C ALA A 137 17.40 -35.49 0.21
N LEU A 138 16.52 -35.25 1.19
CA LEU A 138 15.46 -34.26 1.08
C LEU A 138 15.95 -32.82 1.26
N SER A 139 17.10 -32.63 1.92
CA SER A 139 17.61 -31.29 2.24
C SER A 139 17.92 -30.46 0.98
N GLN A 140 18.51 -31.09 -0.04
CA GLN A 140 18.89 -30.38 -1.27
C GLN A 140 17.68 -29.91 -2.11
N PRO A 141 16.67 -30.75 -2.42
CA PRO A 141 15.44 -30.26 -3.08
C PRO A 141 14.72 -29.17 -2.27
N LEU A 142 14.70 -29.29 -0.94
CA LEU A 142 14.10 -28.28 -0.07
C LEU A 142 14.87 -26.96 -0.10
N ALA A 143 16.21 -27.01 -0.03
CA ALA A 143 17.08 -25.85 -0.15
C ALA A 143 16.87 -25.13 -1.50
N GLN A 144 16.84 -25.89 -2.61
CA GLN A 144 16.59 -25.32 -3.94
C GLN A 144 15.20 -24.67 -4.04
N ALA A 145 14.16 -25.29 -3.47
CA ALA A 145 12.81 -24.71 -3.47
C ALA A 145 12.74 -23.42 -2.64
N LEU A 146 13.37 -23.42 -1.46
CA LEU A 146 13.44 -22.22 -0.60
C LEU A 146 14.26 -21.10 -1.24
N ALA A 147 15.40 -21.43 -1.86
CA ALA A 147 16.21 -20.44 -2.58
C ALA A 147 15.46 -19.82 -3.75
N ARG A 148 14.76 -20.65 -4.55
CA ARG A 148 13.91 -20.16 -5.65
C ARG A 148 12.78 -19.25 -5.15
N ALA A 149 12.10 -19.64 -4.08
CA ALA A 149 11.03 -18.82 -3.49
C ALA A 149 11.55 -17.48 -2.98
N ARG A 150 12.75 -17.46 -2.36
CA ARG A 150 13.42 -16.22 -1.92
C ARG A 150 13.78 -15.34 -3.11
N LEU A 151 14.42 -15.90 -4.14
CA LEU A 151 14.78 -15.13 -5.34
C LEU A 151 13.55 -14.54 -6.04
N ALA A 152 12.43 -15.29 -6.11
CA ALA A 152 11.19 -14.77 -6.67
C ALA A 152 10.63 -13.59 -5.85
N GLN A 153 10.69 -13.66 -4.53
CA GLN A 153 10.28 -12.58 -3.63
C GLN A 153 11.18 -11.35 -3.77
N ASP A 154 12.49 -11.54 -3.80
CA ASP A 154 13.48 -10.46 -3.93
C ASP A 154 13.34 -9.76 -5.31
N LEU A 155 13.12 -10.55 -6.39
CA LEU A 155 12.87 -10.02 -7.73
C LEU A 155 11.59 -9.17 -7.77
N GLU A 156 10.50 -9.64 -7.17
CA GLU A 156 9.24 -8.90 -7.13
C GLU A 156 9.39 -7.61 -6.32
N ALA A 157 10.08 -7.67 -5.18
CA ALA A 157 10.39 -6.47 -4.39
C ALA A 157 11.24 -5.45 -5.17
N ALA A 158 12.26 -5.92 -5.88
CA ALA A 158 13.11 -5.08 -6.73
C ALA A 158 12.32 -4.48 -7.91
N ARG A 159 11.41 -5.26 -8.53
CA ARG A 159 10.53 -4.79 -9.60
C ARG A 159 9.62 -3.67 -9.11
N LEU A 160 8.93 -3.86 -7.99
CA LEU A 160 8.05 -2.86 -7.39
C LEU A 160 8.83 -1.59 -7.01
N HIS A 161 10.04 -1.75 -6.47
CA HIS A 161 10.91 -0.61 -6.16
C HIS A 161 11.32 0.16 -7.44
N GLY A 162 11.70 -0.58 -8.49
CA GLY A 162 12.05 0.01 -9.80
C GLY A 162 10.89 0.77 -10.44
N GLU A 163 9.68 0.22 -10.41
CA GLU A 163 8.46 0.88 -10.90
C GLU A 163 8.17 2.17 -10.11
N THR A 164 8.32 2.13 -8.79
CA THR A 164 8.14 3.31 -7.93
C THR A 164 9.15 4.40 -8.26
N GLU A 165 10.44 4.07 -8.47
CA GLU A 165 11.48 5.05 -8.84
C GLU A 165 11.29 5.60 -10.26
N GLN A 166 10.82 4.78 -11.19
CA GLN A 166 10.48 5.25 -12.55
C GLN A 166 9.31 6.25 -12.52
N LEU A 167 8.25 5.94 -11.77
CA LEU A 167 7.14 6.85 -11.55
C LEU A 167 7.61 8.16 -10.92
N ARG A 168 8.44 8.09 -9.88
CA ARG A 168 9.03 9.26 -9.22
C ARG A 168 9.84 10.12 -10.17
N SER A 169 10.68 9.51 -11.00
CA SER A 169 11.49 10.22 -11.99
C SER A 169 10.65 10.89 -13.06
N ALA A 170 9.63 10.20 -13.58
CA ALA A 170 8.68 10.76 -14.54
C ALA A 170 7.89 11.94 -13.95
N LEU A 171 7.47 11.83 -12.69
CA LEU A 171 6.79 12.88 -11.94
C LEU A 171 7.69 14.13 -11.81
N LEU A 172 8.95 13.96 -11.39
CA LEU A 172 9.89 15.07 -11.26
C LEU A 172 10.19 15.77 -12.59
N ALA A 173 10.28 15.01 -13.68
CA ALA A 173 10.48 15.57 -15.02
C ALA A 173 9.26 16.39 -15.47
N SER A 174 8.04 15.87 -15.29
CA SER A 174 6.80 16.56 -15.62
C SER A 174 6.62 17.82 -14.77
N VAL A 175 6.83 17.73 -13.45
CA VAL A 175 6.80 18.87 -12.52
C VAL A 175 7.76 19.97 -12.97
N SER A 176 9.00 19.59 -13.33
CA SER A 176 10.01 20.56 -13.78
C SER A 176 9.59 21.29 -15.06
N HIS A 177 8.96 20.58 -16.00
CA HIS A 177 8.40 21.17 -17.22
C HIS A 177 7.26 22.15 -16.90
N ASP A 178 6.32 21.72 -16.06
CA ASP A 178 5.11 22.48 -15.74
C ASP A 178 5.36 23.70 -14.84
N LEU A 179 6.43 23.67 -14.05
CA LEU A 179 6.94 24.86 -13.32
C LEU A 179 7.65 25.84 -14.25
N ARG A 180 8.36 25.36 -15.28
CA ARG A 180 9.13 26.19 -16.18
C ARG A 180 8.25 27.07 -17.07
N THR A 181 7.10 26.56 -17.50
CA THR A 181 6.18 27.25 -18.42
C THR A 181 5.65 28.56 -17.83
N PRO A 182 4.99 28.58 -16.65
CA PRO A 182 4.52 29.82 -16.01
C PRO A 182 5.67 30.78 -15.69
N LEU A 183 6.80 30.24 -15.23
CA LEU A 183 7.97 31.05 -14.90
C LEU A 183 8.54 31.76 -16.13
N THR A 184 8.55 31.10 -17.29
CA THR A 184 8.99 31.69 -18.56
C THR A 184 8.03 32.76 -19.06
N SER A 185 6.71 32.54 -18.90
CA SER A 185 5.68 33.52 -19.24
C SER A 185 5.79 34.78 -18.38
N MET A 186 5.86 34.61 -17.05
CA MET A 186 6.09 35.73 -16.11
C MET A 186 7.35 36.52 -16.43
N ARG A 187 8.46 35.82 -16.68
CA ARG A 187 9.72 36.48 -17.06
C ARG A 187 9.59 37.24 -18.36
N GLY A 188 8.95 36.68 -19.39
CA GLY A 188 8.69 37.36 -20.65
C GLY A 188 7.88 38.64 -20.50
N SER A 189 6.82 38.60 -19.68
CA SER A 189 6.02 39.79 -19.39
C SER A 189 6.84 40.87 -18.66
N ILE A 190 7.64 40.50 -17.67
CA ILE A 190 8.53 41.39 -16.92
C ILE A 190 9.62 41.99 -17.85
N ASP A 191 10.27 41.15 -18.68
CA ASP A 191 11.31 41.60 -19.62
C ASP A 191 10.72 42.60 -20.62
N THR A 192 9.49 42.37 -21.08
CA THR A 192 8.78 43.32 -21.96
C THR A 192 8.48 44.64 -21.25
N LEU A 193 8.02 44.59 -20.02
CA LEU A 193 7.78 45.82 -19.22
C LEU A 193 9.07 46.60 -18.95
N LEU A 194 10.18 45.91 -18.70
CA LEU A 194 11.49 46.56 -18.47
C LEU A 194 12.07 47.14 -19.74
N ALA A 195 11.95 46.45 -20.90
CA ALA A 195 12.50 46.86 -22.16
C ALA A 195 11.77 48.05 -22.79
N LEU A 196 10.45 48.04 -22.75
CA LEU A 196 9.59 49.02 -23.41
C LEU A 196 9.10 50.14 -22.49
N GLY A 197 9.11 49.94 -21.18
CA GLY A 197 8.83 50.93 -20.16
C GLY A 197 7.57 51.78 -20.41
N GLU A 198 7.78 53.10 -20.58
CA GLU A 198 6.67 54.05 -20.82
C GLU A 198 6.14 54.01 -22.25
N ALA A 199 6.79 53.31 -23.19
CA ALA A 199 6.31 53.16 -24.57
C ALA A 199 5.09 52.23 -24.69
N ILE A 200 4.80 51.42 -23.68
CA ILE A 200 3.64 50.56 -23.66
C ILE A 200 2.39 51.32 -23.21
N PRO A 201 1.26 51.21 -23.92
CA PRO A 201 -0.02 51.78 -23.45
C PRO A 201 -0.40 51.28 -22.03
N LEU A 202 -1.04 52.12 -21.26
CA LEU A 202 -1.43 51.78 -19.86
C LEU A 202 -2.32 50.55 -19.77
N SER A 203 -3.17 50.30 -20.78
CA SER A 203 -3.98 49.11 -20.89
C SER A 203 -3.13 47.84 -20.96
N ASP A 204 -2.17 47.84 -21.88
CA ASP A 204 -1.31 46.68 -22.17
C ASP A 204 -0.31 46.41 -21.03
N ARG A 205 0.18 47.47 -20.37
CA ARG A 205 0.99 47.36 -19.16
C ARG A 205 0.18 46.67 -18.03
N ARG A 206 -1.08 47.09 -17.89
CA ARG A 206 -1.96 46.49 -16.89
C ARG A 206 -2.25 45.02 -17.18
N GLU A 207 -2.52 44.66 -18.43
CA GLU A 207 -2.72 43.28 -18.88
C GLU A 207 -1.50 42.42 -18.63
N LEU A 208 -0.28 42.87 -18.92
CA LEU A 208 0.96 42.18 -18.62
C LEU A 208 1.17 41.95 -17.12
N LEU A 209 0.85 42.94 -16.28
CA LEU A 209 0.96 42.81 -14.82
C LEU A 209 -0.09 41.87 -14.24
N GLU A 210 -1.33 41.95 -14.71
CA GLU A 210 -2.43 41.05 -14.30
C GLU A 210 -2.11 39.61 -14.74
N GLY A 211 -1.65 39.38 -15.97
CA GLY A 211 -1.19 38.08 -16.44
C GLY A 211 -0.02 37.49 -15.65
N THR A 212 0.94 38.34 -15.26
CA THR A 212 2.04 37.94 -14.41
C THR A 212 1.57 37.50 -13.01
N ARG A 213 0.63 38.23 -12.43
CA ARG A 213 0.04 37.88 -11.13
C ARG A 213 -0.71 36.55 -11.21
N ASP A 214 -1.57 36.39 -12.22
CA ASP A 214 -2.38 35.19 -12.39
C ASP A 214 -1.51 33.93 -12.58
N GLU A 215 -0.38 34.06 -13.30
CA GLU A 215 0.57 32.99 -13.48
C GLU A 215 1.39 32.68 -12.22
N ALA A 216 1.68 33.70 -11.38
CA ALA A 216 2.29 33.50 -10.08
C ALA A 216 1.35 32.77 -9.10
N GLU A 217 0.07 33.12 -9.06
CA GLU A 217 -0.93 32.42 -8.25
C GLU A 217 -1.13 30.98 -8.72
N ARG A 218 -1.08 30.75 -10.04
CA ARG A 218 -1.11 29.39 -10.61
C ARG A 218 0.09 28.56 -10.17
N LEU A 219 1.28 29.14 -10.19
CA LEU A 219 2.51 28.48 -9.75
C LEU A 219 2.47 28.14 -8.25
N ASP A 220 1.97 29.04 -7.43
CA ASP A 220 1.82 28.80 -5.97
C ASP A 220 0.89 27.63 -5.69
N ARG A 221 -0.29 27.58 -6.34
CA ARG A 221 -1.20 26.43 -6.27
C ARG A 221 -0.54 25.12 -6.72
N TYR A 222 0.29 25.16 -7.76
CA TYR A 222 1.01 24.00 -8.24
C TYR A 222 2.01 23.47 -7.21
N ILE A 223 2.78 24.35 -6.60
CA ILE A 223 3.74 24.01 -5.54
C ILE A 223 3.03 23.44 -4.32
N GLN A 224 1.89 24.04 -3.91
CA GLN A 224 1.12 23.55 -2.78
C GLN A 224 0.61 22.12 -3.02
N ASN A 225 0.04 21.86 -4.20
CA ASN A 225 -0.40 20.54 -4.60
C ASN A 225 0.74 19.51 -4.59
N LEU A 226 1.94 19.89 -5.01
CA LEU A 226 3.11 19.03 -4.98
C LEU A 226 3.56 18.69 -3.56
N LEU A 227 3.56 19.69 -2.67
CA LEU A 227 3.88 19.49 -1.25
C LEU A 227 2.87 18.56 -0.56
N ASP A 228 1.59 18.74 -0.85
CA ASP A 228 0.53 17.88 -0.32
C ASP A 228 0.71 16.42 -0.81
N MET A 229 1.06 16.25 -2.08
CA MET A 229 1.36 14.93 -2.66
C MET A 229 2.59 14.26 -2.02
N THR A 230 3.69 15.00 -1.80
CA THR A 230 4.89 14.44 -1.17
C THR A 230 4.64 14.00 0.27
N ARG A 231 3.78 14.71 0.99
CA ARG A 231 3.33 14.33 2.34
C ARG A 231 2.53 13.04 2.34
N LEU A 232 1.73 12.75 1.31
CA LEU A 232 0.94 11.54 1.19
C LEU A 232 1.77 10.31 0.76
N GLY A 233 2.82 10.50 -0.08
CA GLY A 233 3.61 9.42 -0.67
C GLY A 233 4.58 8.70 0.28
N HIS A 234 4.85 9.23 1.45
CA HIS A 234 5.84 8.67 2.37
C HIS A 234 5.27 7.69 3.40
N GLY A 235 4.15 7.01 3.16
CA GLY A 235 3.67 5.84 3.94
C GLY A 235 3.78 5.86 5.48
N ALA A 236 4.43 6.86 6.05
CA ALA A 236 4.82 7.00 7.44
C ALA A 236 4.11 8.16 8.15
N LEU A 237 3.14 8.83 7.52
CA LEU A 237 2.32 9.77 8.25
C LEU A 237 1.42 8.99 9.21
N LYS A 238 1.80 8.98 10.48
CA LYS A 238 0.80 8.87 11.54
C LYS A 238 -0.09 10.09 11.38
N LEU A 239 -1.14 9.94 10.53
CA LEU A 239 -2.17 10.96 10.39
C LEU A 239 -2.72 11.21 11.79
N ALA A 240 -2.42 12.37 12.36
CA ALA A 240 -3.09 12.82 13.56
C ALA A 240 -4.57 13.01 13.19
N ARG A 241 -5.41 12.05 13.54
CA ARG A 241 -6.84 12.07 13.28
C ARG A 241 -7.54 12.65 14.50
N ASP A 242 -8.45 13.56 14.26
CA ASP A 242 -9.30 14.16 15.27
C ASP A 242 -10.78 13.93 14.90
N TRP A 243 -11.66 14.07 15.88
CA TRP A 243 -13.10 14.05 15.65
C TRP A 243 -13.57 15.41 15.14
N VAL A 244 -13.94 15.48 13.85
CA VAL A 244 -14.28 16.73 13.16
C VAL A 244 -15.71 16.68 12.66
N SER A 245 -16.43 17.79 12.78
CA SER A 245 -17.77 17.94 12.22
C SER A 245 -17.72 18.05 10.69
N PRO A 246 -18.52 17.27 9.95
CA PRO A 246 -18.64 17.44 8.49
C PRO A 246 -19.09 18.84 8.08
N ALA A 247 -19.93 19.47 8.88
CA ALA A 247 -20.40 20.85 8.63
C ALA A 247 -19.26 21.86 8.74
N ASP A 248 -18.31 21.66 9.67
CA ASP A 248 -17.13 22.53 9.81
C ASP A 248 -16.18 22.37 8.62
N ILE A 249 -15.96 21.15 8.16
CA ILE A 249 -15.14 20.87 6.95
C ILE A 249 -15.75 21.56 5.72
N ALA A 250 -17.06 21.38 5.50
CA ALA A 250 -17.79 22.00 4.39
C ALA A 250 -17.79 23.53 4.48
N GLY A 251 -18.06 24.08 5.67
CA GLY A 251 -18.06 25.51 5.93
C GLY A 251 -16.70 26.17 5.68
N SER A 252 -15.62 25.53 6.15
CA SER A 252 -14.24 26.00 5.92
C SER A 252 -13.89 26.01 4.44
N ALA A 253 -14.17 24.91 3.72
CA ALA A 253 -13.92 24.81 2.28
C ALA A 253 -14.68 25.87 1.46
N LEU A 254 -15.96 26.08 1.76
CA LEU A 254 -16.77 27.09 1.08
C LEU A 254 -16.29 28.52 1.38
N ASN A 255 -15.90 28.80 2.61
CA ASN A 255 -15.39 30.13 3.00
C ASN A 255 -14.05 30.42 2.28
N ARG A 256 -13.18 29.45 2.17
CA ARG A 256 -11.90 29.55 1.46
C ARG A 256 -12.09 29.85 -0.03
N LEU A 257 -13.12 29.30 -0.64
CA LEU A 257 -13.43 29.49 -2.06
C LEU A 257 -14.47 30.58 -2.33
N ARG A 258 -14.81 31.40 -1.35
CA ARG A 258 -15.87 32.41 -1.46
C ARG A 258 -15.76 33.29 -2.70
N ALA A 259 -14.58 33.75 -3.05
CA ALA A 259 -14.33 34.59 -4.23
C ALA A 259 -14.54 33.82 -5.54
N VAL A 260 -14.10 32.57 -5.59
CA VAL A 260 -14.19 31.69 -6.78
C VAL A 260 -15.65 31.27 -7.02
N LEU A 261 -16.39 31.04 -5.96
CA LEU A 261 -17.80 30.61 -6.00
C LEU A 261 -18.79 31.75 -6.18
N ALA A 262 -18.37 33.01 -5.95
CA ALA A 262 -19.24 34.20 -6.02
C ALA A 262 -20.05 34.37 -7.35
N PRO A 263 -19.51 33.98 -8.53
CA PRO A 263 -20.27 34.04 -9.79
C PRO A 263 -21.30 32.91 -9.99
N LEU A 264 -21.35 31.92 -9.11
CA LEU A 264 -22.20 30.74 -9.22
C LEU A 264 -23.37 30.77 -8.24
N GLN A 265 -24.43 30.03 -8.55
CA GLN A 265 -25.52 29.78 -7.62
C GLN A 265 -25.19 28.52 -6.81
N VAL A 266 -24.65 28.71 -5.60
CA VAL A 266 -24.24 27.62 -4.73
C VAL A 266 -25.35 27.22 -3.79
N GLN A 267 -25.80 25.97 -3.88
CA GLN A 267 -26.74 25.37 -2.94
C GLN A 267 -25.99 24.43 -2.00
N VAL A 268 -26.18 24.59 -0.71
CA VAL A 268 -25.52 23.77 0.33
C VAL A 268 -26.56 23.04 1.14
N ASP A 269 -26.45 21.70 1.17
CA ASP A 269 -27.31 20.82 1.98
C ASP A 269 -26.41 19.86 2.77
N VAL A 270 -25.92 20.35 3.90
CA VAL A 270 -25.06 19.61 4.84
C VAL A 270 -25.76 19.61 6.20
N PRO A 271 -26.46 18.50 6.55
CA PRO A 271 -27.17 18.41 7.83
C PRO A 271 -26.23 18.57 9.03
N ALA A 272 -26.62 19.40 10.00
CA ALA A 272 -25.81 19.65 11.20
C ALA A 272 -25.71 18.42 12.14
N GLN A 273 -26.59 17.43 11.97
CA GLN A 273 -26.69 16.23 12.82
C GLN A 273 -25.89 15.03 12.27
N LEU A 274 -25.06 15.23 11.24
CA LEU A 274 -24.20 14.18 10.73
C LEU A 274 -23.20 13.70 11.80
N PRO A 275 -22.84 12.40 11.82
CA PRO A 275 -21.86 11.88 12.75
C PRO A 275 -20.49 12.53 12.55
N LEU A 276 -19.72 12.67 13.64
CA LEU A 276 -18.35 13.17 13.56
C LEU A 276 -17.47 12.19 12.77
N LEU A 277 -16.54 12.72 11.99
CA LEU A 277 -15.53 11.98 11.27
C LEU A 277 -14.23 11.89 12.07
N HIS A 278 -13.64 10.73 12.20
CA HIS A 278 -12.31 10.56 12.76
C HIS A 278 -11.24 10.63 11.66
N VAL A 279 -10.87 11.85 11.28
CA VAL A 279 -10.03 12.17 10.13
C VAL A 279 -9.03 13.28 10.43
N HIS A 280 -8.05 13.45 9.57
CA HIS A 280 -7.24 14.67 9.54
C HIS A 280 -8.02 15.77 8.81
N GLY A 281 -8.72 16.64 9.56
CA GLY A 281 -9.68 17.59 9.02
C GLY A 281 -9.16 18.46 7.87
N ALA A 282 -7.93 18.97 7.99
CA ALA A 282 -7.33 19.82 6.96
C ALA A 282 -7.10 19.09 5.62
N LEU A 283 -6.83 17.79 5.62
CA LEU A 283 -6.66 17.01 4.39
C LEU A 283 -8.01 16.76 3.69
N ILE A 284 -9.05 16.50 4.45
CA ILE A 284 -10.39 16.31 3.88
C ILE A 284 -10.97 17.65 3.41
N GLU A 285 -10.75 18.74 4.15
CA GLU A 285 -11.05 20.09 3.69
C GLU A 285 -10.37 20.38 2.35
N GLN A 286 -9.06 20.12 2.23
CA GLN A 286 -8.31 20.32 0.99
C GLN A 286 -8.85 19.48 -0.17
N ALA A 287 -9.22 18.21 0.09
CA ALA A 287 -9.85 17.38 -0.93
C ALA A 287 -11.18 17.99 -1.42
N LEU A 288 -12.00 18.48 -0.50
CA LEU A 288 -13.26 19.13 -0.83
C LEU A 288 -13.05 20.45 -1.58
N VAL A 289 -12.05 21.26 -1.19
CA VAL A 289 -11.64 22.49 -1.91
C VAL A 289 -11.27 22.16 -3.35
N ASN A 290 -10.45 21.14 -3.60
CA ASN A 290 -10.02 20.76 -4.94
C ASN A 290 -11.21 20.32 -5.82
N VAL A 291 -12.19 19.61 -5.24
CA VAL A 291 -13.40 19.22 -5.98
C VAL A 291 -14.29 20.42 -6.28
N LEU A 292 -14.50 21.32 -5.31
CA LEU A 292 -15.27 22.54 -5.48
C LEU A 292 -14.63 23.50 -6.50
N GLU A 293 -13.29 23.65 -6.51
CA GLU A 293 -12.58 24.44 -7.52
C GLU A 293 -12.77 23.88 -8.92
N ASN A 294 -12.68 22.55 -9.07
CA ASN A 294 -12.94 21.91 -10.36
C ASN A 294 -14.39 22.14 -10.82
N ALA A 295 -15.35 21.94 -9.94
CA ALA A 295 -16.76 22.16 -10.23
C ALA A 295 -17.03 23.62 -10.65
N ALA A 296 -16.43 24.58 -9.93
CA ALA A 296 -16.54 26.01 -10.28
C ALA A 296 -15.92 26.34 -11.64
N ARG A 297 -14.74 25.77 -11.93
CA ARG A 297 -14.03 26.04 -13.18
C ARG A 297 -14.76 25.53 -14.42
N PHE A 298 -15.41 24.36 -14.32
CA PHE A 298 -16.11 23.75 -15.44
C PHE A 298 -17.58 24.14 -15.53
N SER A 299 -18.14 24.78 -14.51
CA SER A 299 -19.51 25.31 -14.52
C SER A 299 -19.64 26.47 -15.51
N PRO A 300 -20.79 26.62 -16.18
CA PRO A 300 -21.10 27.82 -16.96
C PRO A 300 -21.24 29.04 -16.03
N ALA A 301 -21.09 30.23 -16.61
CA ALA A 301 -21.32 31.49 -15.87
C ALA A 301 -22.75 31.51 -15.30
N HIS A 302 -22.90 31.84 -14.03
CA HIS A 302 -24.16 31.79 -13.27
C HIS A 302 -24.79 30.38 -13.17
N GLY A 303 -24.02 29.31 -13.41
CA GLY A 303 -24.47 27.94 -13.26
C GLY A 303 -24.73 27.55 -11.81
N HIS A 304 -25.46 26.45 -11.63
CA HIS A 304 -25.75 25.89 -10.31
C HIS A 304 -24.63 24.93 -9.89
N LEU A 305 -24.20 25.06 -8.66
CA LEU A 305 -23.30 24.14 -7.98
C LEU A 305 -23.97 23.69 -6.68
N GLN A 306 -24.00 22.38 -6.44
CA GLN A 306 -24.63 21.82 -5.25
C GLN A 306 -23.60 21.04 -4.43
N LEU A 307 -23.50 21.35 -3.15
CA LEU A 307 -22.76 20.57 -2.15
C LEU A 307 -23.76 19.90 -1.21
N THR A 308 -23.77 18.58 -1.21
CA THR A 308 -24.59 17.78 -0.30
C THR A 308 -23.72 16.86 0.54
N ALA A 309 -24.19 16.54 1.75
CA ALA A 309 -23.56 15.54 2.59
C ALA A 309 -24.62 14.65 3.24
N GLY A 310 -24.25 13.40 3.45
CA GLY A 310 -25.10 12.43 4.14
C GLY A 310 -24.26 11.32 4.75
N ALA A 311 -24.91 10.47 5.53
CA ALA A 311 -24.25 9.31 6.12
C ALA A 311 -25.21 8.12 6.13
N ASP A 312 -24.66 6.91 6.04
CA ASP A 312 -25.30 5.66 6.39
C ASP A 312 -24.63 5.07 7.62
N ASP A 313 -24.90 3.79 7.93
CA ASP A 313 -24.34 3.11 9.11
C ASP A 313 -22.81 2.91 9.05
N SER A 314 -22.19 3.02 7.88
CA SER A 314 -20.80 2.66 7.62
C SER A 314 -19.94 3.80 7.08
N GLU A 315 -20.53 4.70 6.32
CA GLU A 315 -19.82 5.74 5.58
C GLU A 315 -20.54 7.08 5.65
N LEU A 316 -19.74 8.16 5.67
CA LEU A 316 -20.22 9.51 5.41
C LEU A 316 -19.74 9.95 4.03
N TRP A 317 -20.55 10.71 3.32
CA TRP A 317 -20.20 11.20 2.00
C TRP A 317 -20.43 12.69 1.85
N PHE A 318 -19.57 13.32 1.02
CA PHE A 318 -19.76 14.65 0.46
C PHE A 318 -19.91 14.54 -1.05
N ALA A 319 -20.94 15.10 -1.63
CA ALA A 319 -21.15 15.13 -3.06
C ALA A 319 -21.19 16.57 -3.57
N VAL A 320 -20.36 16.85 -4.57
CA VAL A 320 -20.32 18.12 -5.28
C VAL A 320 -20.81 17.89 -6.70
N SER A 321 -21.90 18.55 -7.05
CA SER A 321 -22.53 18.44 -8.37
C SER A 321 -22.49 19.78 -9.09
N ASP A 322 -22.07 19.76 -10.36
CA ASP A 322 -22.01 20.91 -11.26
C ASP A 322 -22.91 20.76 -12.48
N GLN A 323 -23.01 21.81 -13.28
CA GLN A 323 -23.71 21.85 -14.56
C GLN A 323 -22.73 22.02 -15.75
N GLY A 324 -21.51 21.56 -15.60
CA GLY A 324 -20.49 21.60 -16.64
C GLY A 324 -20.76 20.66 -17.82
N PRO A 325 -19.76 20.44 -18.67
CA PRO A 325 -19.88 19.57 -19.87
C PRO A 325 -20.00 18.07 -19.53
N GLY A 326 -19.84 17.70 -18.27
CA GLY A 326 -19.80 16.30 -17.83
C GLY A 326 -18.50 15.57 -18.23
N ILE A 327 -18.39 14.32 -17.80
CA ILE A 327 -17.24 13.45 -18.06
C ILE A 327 -17.74 12.19 -18.77
N PRO A 328 -17.23 11.91 -19.99
CA PRO A 328 -17.56 10.68 -20.71
C PRO A 328 -17.25 9.43 -19.89
N GLU A 329 -18.05 8.39 -20.02
CA GLU A 329 -17.91 7.16 -19.24
C GLU A 329 -16.53 6.51 -19.39
N GLU A 330 -15.96 6.55 -20.60
CA GLU A 330 -14.63 6.04 -20.94
C GLU A 330 -13.47 6.78 -20.21
N ASP A 331 -13.72 8.01 -19.76
CA ASP A 331 -12.73 8.86 -19.10
C ASP A 331 -12.92 8.89 -17.58
N ARG A 332 -14.06 8.45 -17.04
CA ARG A 332 -14.37 8.53 -15.60
C ARG A 332 -13.34 7.82 -14.71
N ALA A 333 -12.75 6.73 -15.18
CA ALA A 333 -11.69 6.04 -14.45
C ALA A 333 -10.35 6.79 -14.53
N LYS A 334 -10.08 7.47 -15.63
CA LYS A 334 -8.80 8.13 -15.94
C LYS A 334 -8.65 9.51 -15.32
N ILE A 335 -9.77 10.20 -14.97
CA ILE A 335 -9.70 11.55 -14.39
C ILE A 335 -8.97 11.62 -13.05
N PHE A 336 -8.77 10.48 -12.40
CA PHE A 336 -8.00 10.33 -11.18
C PHE A 336 -6.53 9.98 -11.43
N ASP A 337 -6.16 9.70 -12.68
CA ASP A 337 -4.78 9.50 -13.06
C ASP A 337 -4.03 10.83 -13.02
N MET A 338 -2.78 10.79 -12.57
CA MET A 338 -1.93 11.96 -12.49
C MET A 338 -1.72 12.58 -13.88
N PHE A 339 -1.85 13.89 -13.97
CA PHE A 339 -1.69 14.68 -15.21
C PHE A 339 -2.75 14.43 -16.28
N TYR A 340 -3.79 13.68 -15.97
CA TYR A 340 -4.89 13.52 -16.90
C TYR A 340 -5.70 14.81 -17.02
N THR A 341 -5.79 15.34 -18.23
CA THR A 341 -6.66 16.47 -18.58
C THR A 341 -7.49 16.09 -19.79
N ALA A 342 -8.82 16.18 -19.69
CA ALA A 342 -9.68 15.94 -20.83
C ALA A 342 -9.45 17.04 -21.90
N ALA A 343 -8.83 16.67 -23.02
CA ALA A 343 -8.46 17.57 -24.12
C ALA A 343 -9.65 17.95 -24.99
N ARG A 344 -10.72 18.55 -24.42
CA ARG A 344 -11.88 19.03 -25.17
C ARG A 344 -12.26 20.45 -24.79
N GLY A 345 -11.93 21.39 -25.69
CA GLY A 345 -12.40 22.80 -25.70
C GLY A 345 -11.33 23.82 -25.33
N ASP A 346 -11.51 25.06 -25.75
CA ASP A 346 -10.63 26.24 -25.54
C ASP A 346 -10.31 26.56 -24.06
N ARG A 347 -10.99 25.90 -23.11
CA ARG A 347 -10.77 26.01 -21.65
C ARG A 347 -9.97 24.85 -21.07
N GLY A 348 -9.60 23.82 -21.88
CA GLY A 348 -8.94 22.58 -21.45
C GLY A 348 -7.45 22.74 -21.11
N GLY A 349 -6.81 23.84 -21.42
CA GLY A 349 -5.37 24.05 -21.23
C GLY A 349 -4.91 24.53 -19.85
N GLN A 350 -5.81 24.81 -18.90
CA GLN A 350 -5.45 25.48 -17.64
C GLN A 350 -5.36 24.57 -16.38
N GLY A 351 -5.55 23.26 -16.50
CA GLY A 351 -5.51 22.34 -15.34
C GLY A 351 -4.21 21.53 -15.29
N THR A 352 -3.67 21.36 -14.10
CA THR A 352 -2.46 20.53 -13.87
C THR A 352 -2.72 19.03 -13.97
N GLY A 353 -3.98 18.59 -13.98
CA GLY A 353 -4.36 17.18 -13.89
C GLY A 353 -3.98 16.49 -12.56
N LEU A 354 -3.54 17.26 -11.56
CA LEU A 354 -3.13 16.71 -10.26
C LEU A 354 -4.22 16.77 -9.20
N GLY A 355 -5.16 17.71 -9.29
CA GLY A 355 -6.13 17.99 -8.22
C GLY A 355 -6.95 16.76 -7.80
N LEU A 356 -7.53 16.02 -8.75
CA LEU A 356 -8.34 14.82 -8.46
C LEU A 356 -7.50 13.62 -8.03
N ALA A 357 -6.28 13.46 -8.58
CA ALA A 357 -5.34 12.44 -8.13
C ALA A 357 -4.93 12.65 -6.67
N ILE A 358 -4.70 13.92 -6.27
CA ILE A 358 -4.42 14.30 -4.87
C ILE A 358 -5.62 14.04 -3.98
N CYS A 359 -6.85 14.35 -4.43
CA CYS A 359 -8.07 14.03 -3.70
C CYS A 359 -8.18 12.53 -3.43
N MET A 360 -7.92 11.68 -4.45
CA MET A 360 -7.93 10.23 -4.29
C MET A 360 -6.90 9.77 -3.25
N GLY A 361 -5.70 10.34 -3.25
CA GLY A 361 -4.67 10.06 -2.25
C GLY A 361 -5.09 10.47 -0.83
N MET A 362 -5.66 11.67 -0.66
CA MET A 362 -6.10 12.18 0.64
C MET A 362 -7.25 11.36 1.21
N VAL A 363 -8.27 11.07 0.42
CA VAL A 363 -9.42 10.27 0.82
C VAL A 363 -9.01 8.82 1.07
N GLY A 364 -8.18 8.23 0.19
CA GLY A 364 -7.64 6.88 0.33
C GLY A 364 -6.79 6.68 1.58
N ALA A 365 -6.00 7.70 2.01
CA ALA A 365 -5.24 7.67 3.27
C ALA A 365 -6.14 7.56 4.52
N HIS A 366 -7.41 7.89 4.39
CA HIS A 366 -8.42 7.73 5.43
C HIS A 366 -9.25 6.44 5.27
N GLY A 367 -8.91 5.57 4.30
CA GLY A 367 -9.67 4.36 3.98
C GLY A 367 -10.96 4.64 3.20
N GLY A 368 -11.10 5.85 2.68
CA GLY A 368 -12.24 6.28 1.87
C GLY A 368 -12.06 6.01 0.37
N ARG A 369 -13.06 6.39 -0.42
CA ARG A 369 -13.08 6.28 -1.88
C ARG A 369 -13.75 7.48 -2.52
N ILE A 370 -13.47 7.70 -3.81
CA ILE A 370 -14.09 8.76 -4.61
C ILE A 370 -14.82 8.12 -5.79
N THR A 371 -15.99 8.64 -6.11
CA THR A 371 -16.74 8.23 -7.29
C THR A 371 -17.10 9.44 -8.13
N VAL A 372 -17.36 9.20 -9.42
CA VAL A 372 -17.83 10.20 -10.36
C VAL A 372 -19.11 9.73 -11.03
N GLY A 373 -20.08 10.63 -11.16
CA GLY A 373 -21.37 10.40 -11.74
C GLY A 373 -21.87 11.59 -12.56
N GLU A 374 -23.13 11.55 -12.94
CA GLU A 374 -23.79 12.64 -13.64
C GLU A 374 -24.16 13.75 -12.65
N GLY A 375 -24.06 15.01 -13.07
CA GLY A 375 -24.38 16.17 -12.29
C GLY A 375 -25.88 16.47 -12.19
N ILE A 376 -26.22 17.72 -11.88
CA ILE A 376 -27.58 18.17 -11.60
C ILE A 376 -28.48 17.97 -12.82
N GLY A 377 -29.55 17.18 -12.65
CA GLY A 377 -30.53 16.93 -13.73
C GLY A 377 -29.97 16.13 -14.92
N GLY A 378 -28.91 15.34 -14.74
CA GLY A 378 -28.25 14.56 -15.78
C GLY A 378 -27.29 15.40 -16.64
N GLN A 379 -26.98 16.63 -16.24
CA GLN A 379 -25.97 17.48 -16.86
C GLN A 379 -24.81 17.73 -15.91
N GLY A 380 -23.60 17.89 -16.45
CA GLY A 380 -22.41 18.15 -15.65
C GLY A 380 -21.85 16.91 -14.95
N THR A 381 -21.14 17.14 -13.87
CA THR A 381 -20.43 16.10 -13.12
C THR A 381 -20.84 16.12 -11.66
N CYS A 382 -20.98 14.94 -11.06
CA CYS A 382 -21.09 14.76 -9.60
C CYS A 382 -19.86 13.98 -9.13
N ILE A 383 -19.05 14.57 -8.25
CA ILE A 383 -17.94 13.91 -7.57
C ILE A 383 -18.32 13.68 -6.13
N THR A 384 -18.25 12.43 -5.67
CA THR A 384 -18.63 12.04 -4.31
C THR A 384 -17.41 11.45 -3.57
N LEU A 385 -17.09 12.05 -2.41
CA LEU A 385 -16.07 11.60 -1.47
C LEU A 385 -16.74 10.76 -0.39
N TYR A 386 -16.34 9.50 -0.23
CA TYR A 386 -16.83 8.61 0.81
C TYR A 386 -15.76 8.40 1.86
N LEU A 387 -16.11 8.52 3.12
CA LEU A 387 -15.22 8.37 4.27
C LEU A 387 -15.83 7.38 5.26
N PRO A 388 -15.07 6.38 5.73
CA PRO A 388 -15.58 5.40 6.69
C PRO A 388 -15.88 6.05 8.03
N LEU A 389 -17.01 5.67 8.63
CA LEU A 389 -17.36 6.04 9.99
C LEU A 389 -16.63 5.11 10.96
N SER A 390 -15.97 5.69 11.96
CA SER A 390 -15.37 4.96 13.09
C SER A 390 -16.34 4.93 14.25
N ALA A 391 -16.30 3.90 15.09
CA ALA A 391 -17.06 3.85 16.32
C ALA A 391 -16.67 5.06 17.20
N GLN A 392 -17.61 5.92 17.54
CA GLN A 392 -17.37 7.05 18.42
C GLN A 392 -17.04 6.55 19.83
N PRO A 393 -15.98 7.03 20.49
CA PRO A 393 -15.72 6.68 21.87
C PRO A 393 -16.82 7.32 22.76
N GLY A 394 -17.71 6.45 23.27
CA GLY A 394 -18.56 6.76 24.42
C GLY A 394 -19.65 7.83 24.21
N MET A 395 -20.79 7.43 23.60
CA MET A 395 -22.08 7.74 24.15
C MET A 395 -22.60 6.47 24.84
N ASP A 396 -21.91 6.05 25.90
CA ASP A 396 -22.50 5.09 26.83
C ASP A 396 -23.68 5.76 27.51
N ASN A 397 -24.84 5.19 27.28
CA ASN A 397 -26.08 5.44 28.01
C ASN A 397 -25.79 5.56 29.51
N GLU A 398 -25.88 6.76 30.05
CA GLU A 398 -26.26 6.90 31.43
C GLU A 398 -27.69 6.33 31.54
N GLY A 399 -27.75 5.04 31.87
CA GLY A 399 -28.99 4.41 32.32
C GLY A 399 -29.48 5.12 33.57
N PRO A 400 -30.81 5.23 33.76
CA PRO A 400 -31.37 5.94 34.90
C PRO A 400 -30.92 5.24 36.20
N GLU A 401 -30.22 5.97 37.05
CA GLU A 401 -30.02 5.60 38.46
C GLU A 401 -31.39 5.38 39.09
N HIS A 402 -31.69 4.14 39.41
CA HIS A 402 -32.79 3.81 40.32
C HIS A 402 -32.39 4.24 41.74
N GLU A 403 -32.96 5.36 42.20
CA GLU A 403 -33.11 5.62 43.61
C GLU A 403 -33.85 4.47 44.31
N HIS A 404 -33.21 3.89 45.31
CA HIS A 404 -33.86 3.33 46.48
C HIS A 404 -32.96 3.52 47.72
#